data_28943e4c6c954b33e85aa31dcf8557e0
#
_entry.id   28943e4c6c954b33e85aa31dcf8557e0
#
_cell.length_a   1.000
_cell.length_b   1.000
_cell.length_c   1.000
_cell.angle_alpha   90.00
_cell.angle_beta   90.00
_cell.angle_gamma   90.00
#
_symmetry.space_group_name_H-M   'P 1'
#
loop_
_entity.id
_entity.type
_entity.pdbx_description
1 polymer ?
#
loop_
_entity_poly.entity_id
_entity_poly.type
_entity_poly.pdbx_seq_one_letter_code
_entity_poly.pdbx_strand_id
1 'polypeptide(L)'
;MDLQFDICQRCHLQGTAILHQGKSFTDFKPGEHLEEIMDVYLPRFENDNSFIMASHVDRLKQSECFNNSDMTCVSCHNPHKSVQLVEKNYFDKKCMDCHNVCRDEENVSDCFVCHMPKTSSIDIPHVSISDHKIAIPNKISKVTKEKIFIGLVSINNNSPTNISRAMAYLKRYESFEKNPIYLDSAYYYLNQSPKSLAFPSFLQYYYLKKDYYSLI
;
A
#
# COMPACT_ATOMS: atom_id res chain seq x y z
N MET A 1 6.39 4.27 -14.59
CA MET A 1 6.84 3.50 -13.40
C MET A 1 7.64 2.33 -13.92
N ASP A 2 8.73 1.96 -13.28
CA ASP A 2 9.58 0.87 -13.75
C ASP A 2 8.84 -0.48 -13.61
N LEU A 3 8.78 -1.27 -14.69
CA LEU A 3 8.15 -2.60 -14.70
C LEU A 3 8.75 -3.56 -13.67
N GLN A 4 10.02 -3.34 -13.27
CA GLN A 4 10.63 -4.09 -12.18
C GLN A 4 9.96 -3.85 -10.84
N PHE A 5 9.45 -2.63 -10.62
CA PHE A 5 8.72 -2.29 -9.41
C PHE A 5 7.42 -3.06 -9.32
N ASP A 6 6.73 -3.28 -10.44
CA ASP A 6 5.48 -4.04 -10.51
C ASP A 6 5.66 -5.51 -10.10
N ILE A 7 6.81 -6.11 -10.41
CA ILE A 7 7.14 -7.47 -9.95
C ILE A 7 7.17 -7.54 -8.42
N CYS A 8 7.81 -6.56 -7.79
CA CYS A 8 7.95 -6.53 -6.32
C CYS A 8 6.61 -6.23 -5.65
N GLN A 9 5.85 -5.26 -6.18
CA GLN A 9 4.58 -4.86 -5.57
C GLN A 9 3.51 -5.94 -5.72
N ARG A 10 3.62 -6.88 -6.65
CA ARG A 10 2.74 -8.05 -6.75
C ARG A 10 2.64 -8.82 -5.42
N CYS A 11 3.72 -8.87 -4.63
CA CYS A 11 3.79 -9.54 -3.33
C CYS A 11 3.98 -8.57 -2.16
N HIS A 12 4.70 -7.45 -2.35
CA HIS A 12 5.05 -6.49 -1.30
C HIS A 12 4.13 -5.26 -1.27
N LEU A 13 2.94 -5.37 -1.86
CA LEU A 13 1.85 -4.42 -1.75
C LEU A 13 0.57 -5.16 -1.38
N GLN A 14 0.38 -5.47 -0.11
CA GLN A 14 -0.88 -5.99 0.40
C GLN A 14 -1.88 -4.87 0.65
N GLY A 15 -3.16 -5.21 0.48
CA GLY A 15 -4.29 -4.32 0.69
C GLY A 15 -5.60 -4.95 0.21
N THR A 16 -6.61 -4.15 0.01
CA THR A 16 -7.85 -4.58 -0.62
C THR A 16 -7.62 -4.66 -2.15
N ALA A 17 -7.25 -5.85 -2.63
CA ALA A 17 -7.02 -6.07 -4.06
C ALA A 17 -8.34 -6.28 -4.79
N ILE A 18 -8.53 -5.55 -5.89
CA ILE A 18 -9.67 -5.63 -6.80
C ILE A 18 -9.15 -6.05 -8.18
N LEU A 19 -9.46 -7.25 -8.58
CA LEU A 19 -9.15 -7.74 -9.93
C LEU A 19 -10.02 -7.02 -10.98
N HIS A 20 -9.42 -6.68 -12.10
CA HIS A 20 -10.15 -6.17 -13.23
C HIS A 20 -11.02 -7.26 -13.86
N GLN A 21 -12.08 -6.86 -14.55
CA GLN A 21 -13.03 -7.82 -15.14
C GLN A 21 -12.32 -8.81 -16.07
N GLY A 22 -12.56 -10.09 -15.84
CA GLY A 22 -11.96 -11.19 -16.60
C GLY A 22 -10.50 -11.47 -16.29
N LYS A 23 -9.91 -10.82 -15.29
CA LYS A 23 -8.54 -11.06 -14.83
C LYS A 23 -8.50 -11.94 -13.58
N SER A 24 -7.38 -12.63 -13.42
CA SER A 24 -7.06 -13.44 -12.26
C SER A 24 -5.70 -13.04 -11.68
N PHE A 25 -5.41 -13.46 -10.45
CA PHE A 25 -4.09 -13.20 -9.82
C PHE A 25 -2.92 -13.85 -10.55
N THR A 26 -3.18 -14.84 -11.39
CA THR A 26 -2.16 -15.57 -12.16
C THR A 26 -1.88 -14.97 -13.53
N ASP A 27 -2.67 -13.96 -13.95
CA ASP A 27 -2.52 -13.36 -15.28
C ASP A 27 -1.36 -12.36 -15.34
N PHE A 28 -0.92 -11.83 -14.19
CA PHE A 28 0.24 -10.95 -14.14
C PHE A 28 1.53 -11.69 -14.52
N LYS A 29 2.28 -11.13 -15.46
CA LYS A 29 3.60 -11.61 -15.88
C LYS A 29 4.66 -10.56 -15.67
N PRO A 30 5.91 -10.95 -15.36
CA PRO A 30 7.03 -10.03 -15.34
C PRO A 30 7.15 -9.25 -16.67
N GLY A 31 7.23 -7.94 -16.59
CA GLY A 31 7.26 -7.05 -17.74
C GLY A 31 5.91 -6.44 -18.11
N GLU A 32 4.84 -6.76 -17.39
CA GLU A 32 3.52 -6.12 -17.50
C GLU A 32 3.28 -5.15 -16.35
N HIS A 33 2.33 -4.23 -16.53
CA HIS A 33 1.88 -3.34 -15.46
C HIS A 33 0.87 -4.03 -14.56
N LEU A 34 1.10 -3.98 -13.24
CA LEU A 34 0.19 -4.58 -12.27
C LEU A 34 -1.20 -3.92 -12.30
N GLU A 35 -1.24 -2.63 -12.61
CA GLU A 35 -2.50 -1.87 -12.76
C GLU A 35 -3.37 -2.33 -13.93
N GLU A 36 -2.86 -3.13 -14.87
CA GLU A 36 -3.68 -3.74 -15.95
C GLU A 36 -4.43 -5.00 -15.47
N ILE A 37 -4.04 -5.53 -14.33
CA ILE A 37 -4.58 -6.77 -13.77
C ILE A 37 -5.45 -6.49 -12.56
N MET A 38 -5.00 -5.62 -11.66
CA MET A 38 -5.69 -5.31 -10.41
C MET A 38 -5.32 -3.94 -9.84
N ASP A 39 -6.23 -3.39 -9.06
CA ASP A 39 -5.99 -2.24 -8.19
C ASP A 39 -5.85 -2.72 -6.73
N VAL A 40 -4.88 -2.16 -6.00
CA VAL A 40 -4.68 -2.46 -4.58
C VAL A 40 -4.93 -1.21 -3.75
N TYR A 41 -5.94 -1.29 -2.89
CA TYR A 41 -6.38 -0.17 -2.06
C TYR A 41 -5.94 -0.31 -0.62
N LEU A 42 -5.48 0.79 -0.04
CA LEU A 42 -5.22 0.94 1.39
C LEU A 42 -6.11 2.02 2.00
N PRO A 43 -6.57 1.82 3.24
CA PRO A 43 -7.26 2.87 3.97
C PRO A 43 -6.26 3.99 4.32
N ARG A 44 -6.75 5.22 4.25
CA ARG A 44 -6.04 6.41 4.72
C ARG A 44 -6.80 7.03 5.88
N PHE A 45 -6.06 7.45 6.87
CA PHE A 45 -6.56 8.15 8.04
C PHE A 45 -5.76 9.43 8.25
N GLU A 46 -6.42 10.42 8.84
CA GLU A 46 -5.77 11.67 9.20
C GLU A 46 -4.65 11.42 10.24
N ASN A 47 -3.47 11.94 9.97
CA ASN A 47 -2.30 11.85 10.87
C ASN A 47 -1.88 10.41 11.26
N ASP A 48 -2.26 9.39 10.49
CA ASP A 48 -1.89 8.00 10.76
C ASP A 48 -0.66 7.58 9.95
N ASN A 49 0.36 7.08 10.64
CA ASN A 49 1.57 6.52 10.07
C ASN A 49 1.62 4.98 10.20
N SER A 50 0.55 4.34 10.66
CA SER A 50 0.49 2.89 10.74
C SER A 50 0.48 2.25 9.35
N PHE A 51 1.00 1.04 9.25
CA PHE A 51 0.97 0.28 8.00
C PHE A 51 0.71 -1.20 8.25
N ILE A 52 0.30 -1.90 7.21
CA ILE A 52 0.16 -3.35 7.20
C ILE A 52 1.45 -4.03 6.77
N MET A 53 1.68 -5.26 7.25
CA MET A 53 2.96 -5.95 7.18
C MET A 53 3.59 -5.98 5.78
N ALA A 54 2.87 -6.38 4.77
CA ALA A 54 3.44 -6.53 3.42
C ALA A 54 3.18 -5.32 2.50
N SER A 55 3.15 -4.10 3.06
CA SER A 55 2.96 -2.85 2.31
C SER A 55 4.24 -2.02 2.20
N HIS A 56 5.39 -2.68 1.98
CA HIS A 56 6.69 -2.01 1.81
C HIS A 56 6.66 -0.97 0.68
N VAL A 57 5.95 -1.27 -0.41
CA VAL A 57 5.78 -0.36 -1.54
C VAL A 57 5.07 0.92 -1.14
N ASP A 58 3.98 0.82 -0.40
CA ASP A 58 3.25 1.99 0.08
C ASP A 58 4.11 2.87 0.98
N ARG A 59 4.90 2.26 1.85
CA ARG A 59 5.83 2.99 2.74
C ARG A 59 6.95 3.65 1.95
N LEU A 60 7.54 2.94 0.99
CA LEU A 60 8.61 3.50 0.15
C LEU A 60 8.13 4.69 -0.66
N LYS A 61 6.92 4.63 -1.26
CA LYS A 61 6.31 5.75 -1.98
C LYS A 61 6.07 7.01 -1.12
N GLN A 62 6.08 6.88 0.20
CA GLN A 62 5.96 8.00 1.14
C GLN A 62 7.31 8.59 1.54
N SER A 63 8.45 8.06 1.05
CA SER A 63 9.77 8.57 1.37
C SER A 63 10.23 9.64 0.39
N GLU A 64 10.85 10.70 0.92
CA GLU A 64 11.47 11.75 0.10
C GLU A 64 12.58 11.20 -0.80
N CYS A 65 13.32 10.21 -0.31
CA CYS A 65 14.36 9.52 -1.05
C CYS A 65 13.81 8.90 -2.35
N PHE A 66 12.67 8.21 -2.28
CA PHE A 66 12.00 7.64 -3.44
C PHE A 66 11.44 8.72 -4.38
N ASN A 67 10.79 9.74 -3.82
CA ASN A 67 10.12 10.78 -4.61
C ASN A 67 11.10 11.71 -5.36
N ASN A 68 12.37 11.79 -4.90
CA ASN A 68 13.40 12.65 -5.48
C ASN A 68 14.52 11.88 -6.20
N SER A 69 14.31 10.60 -6.53
CA SER A 69 15.28 9.78 -7.25
C SER A 69 14.60 8.75 -8.14
N ASP A 70 15.37 8.13 -9.03
CA ASP A 70 14.91 7.01 -9.87
C ASP A 70 15.10 5.64 -9.19
N MET A 71 15.13 5.62 -7.85
CA MET A 71 15.35 4.37 -7.11
C MET A 71 14.19 3.41 -7.26
N THR A 72 14.53 2.14 -7.25
CA THR A 72 13.59 1.02 -7.19
C THR A 72 14.00 0.07 -6.06
N CYS A 73 13.24 -1.00 -5.86
CA CYS A 73 13.59 -2.01 -4.86
C CYS A 73 14.99 -2.59 -5.10
N VAL A 74 15.39 -2.77 -6.36
CA VAL A 74 16.70 -3.34 -6.72
C VAL A 74 17.87 -2.37 -6.53
N SER A 75 17.61 -1.10 -6.29
CA SER A 75 18.67 -0.16 -5.90
C SER A 75 19.32 -0.57 -4.57
N CYS A 76 18.52 -1.17 -3.66
CA CYS A 76 18.99 -1.62 -2.35
C CYS A 76 18.98 -3.14 -2.18
N HIS A 77 18.11 -3.85 -2.89
CA HIS A 77 17.94 -5.29 -2.76
C HIS A 77 18.45 -6.05 -3.98
N ASN A 78 19.14 -7.16 -3.74
CA ASN A 78 19.39 -8.17 -4.77
C ASN A 78 18.28 -9.24 -4.65
N PRO A 79 17.35 -9.38 -5.64
CA PRO A 79 16.24 -10.31 -5.55
C PRO A 79 16.66 -11.79 -5.52
N HIS A 80 17.90 -12.09 -5.87
CA HIS A 80 18.46 -13.44 -5.84
C HIS A 80 19.25 -13.76 -4.55
N LYS A 81 19.30 -12.82 -3.60
CA LYS A 81 20.05 -12.97 -2.36
C LYS A 81 19.20 -12.61 -1.15
N SER A 82 19.07 -13.53 -0.20
CA SER A 82 18.36 -13.25 1.04
C SER A 82 19.00 -12.09 1.79
N VAL A 83 18.20 -11.21 2.37
CA VAL A 83 18.66 -10.10 3.23
C VAL A 83 19.40 -10.59 4.47
N GLN A 84 19.19 -11.84 4.89
CA GLN A 84 19.91 -12.46 6.01
C GLN A 84 21.34 -12.90 5.64
N LEU A 85 21.65 -12.98 4.35
CA LEU A 85 22.94 -13.44 3.82
C LEU A 85 23.82 -12.30 3.31
N VAL A 86 23.39 -11.04 3.44
CA VAL A 86 24.21 -9.88 3.08
C VAL A 86 25.12 -9.48 4.23
N GLU A 87 26.23 -8.80 3.90
CA GLU A 87 27.15 -8.24 4.90
C GLU A 87 26.45 -7.22 5.80
N LYS A 88 26.89 -7.09 7.05
CA LYS A 88 26.29 -6.19 8.04
C LYS A 88 26.13 -4.75 7.54
N ASN A 89 27.10 -4.24 6.80
CA ASN A 89 27.12 -2.87 6.28
C ASN A 89 26.60 -2.75 4.83
N TYR A 90 25.95 -3.78 4.31
CA TYR A 90 25.50 -3.81 2.91
C TYR A 90 24.54 -2.67 2.59
N PHE A 91 23.54 -2.47 3.44
CA PHE A 91 22.53 -1.42 3.21
C PHE A 91 23.08 -0.01 3.46
N ASP A 92 24.00 0.15 4.40
CA ASP A 92 24.66 1.43 4.63
C ASP A 92 25.46 1.88 3.41
N LYS A 93 26.18 0.96 2.76
CA LYS A 93 26.85 1.25 1.50
C LYS A 93 25.89 1.75 0.44
N LYS A 94 24.66 1.18 0.37
CA LYS A 94 23.60 1.64 -0.56
C LYS A 94 23.12 3.04 -0.26
N CYS A 95 23.04 3.42 1.01
CA CYS A 95 22.72 4.80 1.39
C CYS A 95 23.85 5.76 0.98
N MET A 96 25.09 5.33 1.18
CA MET A 96 26.27 6.14 0.87
C MET A 96 26.58 6.28 -0.63
N ASP A 97 25.97 5.48 -1.50
CA ASP A 97 26.02 5.68 -2.96
C ASP A 97 25.42 7.05 -3.35
N CYS A 98 24.52 7.63 -2.54
CA CYS A 98 23.88 8.92 -2.76
C CYS A 98 24.20 9.97 -1.68
N HIS A 99 24.50 9.54 -0.44
CA HIS A 99 24.72 10.40 0.71
C HIS A 99 26.20 10.39 1.15
N ASN A 100 26.81 11.55 1.28
CA ASN A 100 28.23 11.64 1.64
C ASN A 100 28.50 11.50 3.14
N VAL A 101 27.64 12.01 4.00
CA VAL A 101 27.81 11.97 5.49
C VAL A 101 26.46 12.13 6.19
N CYS A 102 26.28 11.43 7.31
CA CYS A 102 25.27 11.78 8.30
C CYS A 102 25.82 12.96 9.13
N ARG A 103 25.02 14.05 9.28
CA ARG A 103 25.48 15.30 9.89
C ARG A 103 25.68 15.25 11.40
N ASP A 104 25.14 14.25 12.07
CA ASP A 104 24.94 14.32 13.52
C ASP A 104 25.90 13.43 14.35
N GLU A 105 26.73 12.59 13.77
CA GLU A 105 27.63 11.74 14.58
C GLU A 105 28.93 11.33 13.89
N GLU A 106 30.02 11.35 14.64
CA GLU A 106 31.37 10.98 14.18
C GLU A 106 31.59 9.50 13.92
N ASN A 107 30.61 8.62 14.20
CA ASN A 107 30.72 7.16 14.07
C ASN A 107 29.38 6.48 13.70
N VAL A 108 28.72 6.88 12.61
CA VAL A 108 27.47 6.24 12.22
C VAL A 108 27.71 5.02 11.35
N SER A 109 27.68 3.84 11.95
CA SER A 109 27.33 2.59 11.29
C SER A 109 25.85 2.33 11.57
N ASP A 110 25.10 1.84 10.57
CA ASP A 110 23.70 1.45 10.65
C ASP A 110 22.70 2.58 10.36
N CYS A 111 22.86 3.28 9.23
CA CYS A 111 21.95 4.32 8.73
C CYS A 111 20.47 3.88 8.73
N PHE A 112 20.20 2.63 8.33
CA PHE A 112 18.87 2.08 8.27
C PHE A 112 18.21 1.89 9.65
N VAL A 113 18.98 1.74 10.73
CA VAL A 113 18.42 1.63 12.09
C VAL A 113 17.70 2.91 12.50
N CYS A 114 18.25 4.06 12.13
CA CYS A 114 17.66 5.37 12.43
C CYS A 114 16.63 5.81 11.37
N HIS A 115 16.95 5.65 10.09
CA HIS A 115 16.12 6.16 8.98
C HIS A 115 15.03 5.20 8.51
N MET A 116 15.11 3.91 8.87
CA MET A 116 14.15 2.85 8.59
C MET A 116 13.87 2.03 9.86
N PRO A 117 13.38 2.65 10.92
CA PRO A 117 13.25 1.99 12.22
C PRO A 117 12.34 0.77 12.12
N LYS A 118 12.61 -0.21 12.96
CA LYS A 118 11.71 -1.35 13.11
C LYS A 118 10.42 -0.89 13.78
N THR A 119 9.30 -1.28 13.19
CA THR A 119 7.97 -0.99 13.71
C THR A 119 7.09 -2.23 13.68
N SER A 120 6.04 -2.23 14.50
CA SER A 120 5.01 -3.28 14.47
C SER A 120 4.02 -3.00 13.34
N SER A 121 3.47 -4.06 12.76
CA SER A 121 2.33 -3.95 11.84
C SER A 121 1.00 -4.01 12.60
N ILE A 122 -0.07 -3.46 12.00
CA ILE A 122 -1.40 -3.46 12.61
C ILE A 122 -2.18 -4.74 12.35
N ASP A 123 -1.76 -5.52 11.38
CA ASP A 123 -2.45 -6.72 10.88
C ASP A 123 -1.87 -8.02 11.45
N ILE A 124 -0.62 -8.03 11.89
CA ILE A 124 0.02 -9.22 12.46
C ILE A 124 0.67 -8.85 13.80
N PRO A 125 0.15 -9.35 14.92
CA PRO A 125 0.74 -9.08 16.23
C PRO A 125 2.11 -9.75 16.39
N HIS A 126 2.96 -9.17 17.22
CA HIS A 126 4.29 -9.69 17.59
C HIS A 126 5.31 -9.76 16.43
N VAL A 127 5.04 -9.08 15.32
CA VAL A 127 5.97 -8.94 14.19
C VAL A 127 6.59 -7.54 14.20
N SER A 128 7.89 -7.49 13.93
CA SER A 128 8.63 -6.23 13.77
C SER A 128 9.32 -6.22 12.43
N ILE A 129 9.09 -5.16 11.66
CA ILE A 129 9.57 -4.98 10.29
C ILE A 129 10.26 -3.64 10.16
N SER A 130 11.27 -3.55 9.29
CA SER A 130 11.90 -2.29 8.91
C SER A 130 10.91 -1.44 8.09
N ASP A 131 10.64 -0.23 8.55
CA ASP A 131 9.77 0.70 7.83
C ASP A 131 10.49 1.26 6.61
N HIS A 132 9.92 1.02 5.41
CA HIS A 132 10.46 1.53 4.15
C HIS A 132 10.13 3.00 3.87
N LYS A 133 9.45 3.68 4.77
CA LYS A 133 9.35 5.14 4.76
C LYS A 133 10.67 5.73 5.28
N ILE A 134 11.66 5.82 4.38
CA ILE A 134 12.96 6.40 4.69
C ILE A 134 12.77 7.86 5.06
N ALA A 135 13.06 8.23 6.29
CA ALA A 135 12.81 9.56 6.82
C ALA A 135 13.86 9.97 7.85
N ILE A 136 14.05 11.28 8.02
CA ILE A 136 14.81 11.81 9.15
C ILE A 136 14.03 11.48 10.44
N PRO A 137 14.68 10.90 11.46
CA PRO A 137 14.02 10.56 12.70
C PRO A 137 13.42 11.81 13.34
N ASN A 138 12.11 11.90 13.38
CA ASN A 138 11.42 12.96 14.12
C ASN A 138 11.24 12.51 15.56
N LYS A 139 11.38 13.45 16.51
CA LYS A 139 10.93 13.23 17.89
C LYS A 139 9.43 12.94 17.84
N ILE A 140 9.08 11.66 18.01
CA ILE A 140 7.72 11.17 17.90
C ILE A 140 6.89 11.81 19.00
N SER A 141 6.03 12.75 18.65
CA SER A 141 4.97 13.16 19.55
C SER A 141 3.93 12.01 19.57
N LYS A 142 3.82 11.32 20.69
CA LYS A 142 2.73 10.37 20.97
C LYS A 142 1.40 11.13 21.12
N VAL A 143 0.84 11.60 20.04
CA VAL A 143 -0.52 12.12 20.05
C VAL A 143 -1.42 10.98 19.58
N THR A 144 -2.04 10.29 20.49
CA THR A 144 -3.18 9.39 20.24
C THR A 144 -4.40 10.24 19.89
N LYS A 145 -4.47 10.72 18.66
CA LYS A 145 -5.71 11.29 18.12
C LYS A 145 -6.58 10.16 17.57
N GLU A 146 -7.89 10.32 17.67
CA GLU A 146 -8.83 9.43 16.96
C GLU A 146 -8.44 9.36 15.49
N LYS A 147 -8.46 8.15 14.93
CA LYS A 147 -8.17 7.92 13.51
C LYS A 147 -9.38 8.32 12.69
N ILE A 148 -9.34 9.48 12.05
CA ILE A 148 -10.38 9.92 11.14
C ILE A 148 -10.12 9.28 9.77
N PHE A 149 -11.05 8.44 9.31
CA PHE A 149 -10.97 7.80 8.00
C PHE A 149 -11.16 8.84 6.89
N ILE A 150 -10.20 8.90 5.96
CA ILE A 150 -10.22 9.82 4.81
C ILE A 150 -10.77 9.11 3.57
N GLY A 151 -10.41 7.85 3.35
CA GLY A 151 -10.84 7.09 2.18
C GLY A 151 -9.98 5.87 1.89
N LEU A 152 -10.34 5.16 0.83
CA LEU A 152 -9.51 4.11 0.22
C LEU A 152 -8.74 4.70 -0.96
N VAL A 153 -7.43 4.56 -0.95
CA VAL A 153 -6.55 5.04 -2.02
C VAL A 153 -5.91 3.86 -2.73
N SER A 154 -5.97 3.84 -4.05
CA SER A 154 -5.23 2.88 -4.86
C SER A 154 -3.74 3.25 -4.85
N ILE A 155 -2.88 2.27 -4.56
CA ILE A 155 -1.43 2.49 -4.40
C ILE A 155 -0.67 2.22 -5.70
N ASN A 156 -1.12 1.27 -6.49
CA ASN A 156 -0.46 0.88 -7.74
C ASN A 156 -1.06 1.53 -8.99
N ASN A 157 -2.26 2.10 -8.91
CA ASN A 157 -2.95 2.76 -10.02
C ASN A 157 -3.35 4.18 -9.64
N ASN A 158 -2.89 5.17 -10.40
CA ASN A 158 -3.21 6.58 -10.14
C ASN A 158 -4.61 6.98 -10.65
N SER A 159 -5.20 6.18 -11.55
CA SER A 159 -6.48 6.48 -12.20
C SER A 159 -7.43 5.27 -12.20
N PRO A 160 -7.69 4.64 -11.03
CA PRO A 160 -8.59 3.49 -10.96
C PRO A 160 -10.01 3.89 -11.35
N THR A 161 -10.74 2.96 -11.96
CA THR A 161 -12.12 3.19 -12.36
C THR A 161 -13.07 3.38 -11.16
N ASN A 162 -14.19 4.06 -11.37
CA ASN A 162 -15.20 4.20 -10.31
C ASN A 162 -15.76 2.84 -9.86
N ILE A 163 -15.88 1.87 -10.77
CA ILE A 163 -16.27 0.49 -10.43
C ILE A 163 -15.25 -0.16 -9.50
N SER A 164 -13.97 -0.06 -9.82
CA SER A 164 -12.90 -0.59 -8.97
C SER A 164 -12.92 0.04 -7.58
N ARG A 165 -13.10 1.36 -7.51
CA ARG A 165 -13.25 2.08 -6.22
C ARG A 165 -14.45 1.56 -5.43
N ALA A 166 -15.62 1.44 -6.07
CA ALA A 166 -16.82 0.92 -5.42
C ALA A 166 -16.62 -0.49 -4.89
N MET A 167 -16.06 -1.38 -5.70
CA MET A 167 -15.76 -2.76 -5.29
C MET A 167 -14.79 -2.82 -4.11
N ALA A 168 -13.80 -1.92 -4.06
CA ALA A 168 -12.88 -1.84 -2.92
C ALA A 168 -13.61 -1.50 -1.61
N TYR A 169 -14.54 -0.54 -1.65
CA TYR A 169 -15.36 -0.18 -0.50
C TYR A 169 -16.30 -1.32 -0.09
N LEU A 170 -16.97 -1.98 -1.05
CA LEU A 170 -17.83 -3.14 -0.77
C LEU A 170 -17.04 -4.28 -0.12
N LYS A 171 -15.88 -4.62 -0.69
CA LYS A 171 -15.00 -5.66 -0.15
C LYS A 171 -14.47 -5.29 1.24
N ARG A 172 -14.12 -4.02 1.46
CA ARG A 172 -13.70 -3.54 2.77
C ARG A 172 -14.79 -3.71 3.81
N TYR A 173 -16.02 -3.31 3.48
CA TYR A 173 -17.19 -3.51 4.34
C TYR A 173 -17.44 -4.98 4.64
N GLU A 174 -17.37 -5.84 3.62
CA GLU A 174 -17.68 -7.26 3.76
C GLU A 174 -16.64 -8.01 4.59
N SER A 175 -15.35 -7.75 4.34
CA SER A 175 -14.25 -8.60 4.85
C SER A 175 -13.55 -8.05 6.08
N PHE A 176 -13.67 -6.75 6.39
CA PHE A 176 -12.88 -6.14 7.46
C PHE A 176 -13.72 -5.44 8.52
N GLU A 177 -14.51 -4.44 8.13
CA GLU A 177 -15.22 -3.58 9.09
C GLU A 177 -16.57 -3.17 8.55
N LYS A 178 -17.63 -3.40 9.33
CA LYS A 178 -19.02 -3.07 8.98
C LYS A 178 -19.34 -1.58 9.20
N ASN A 179 -18.47 -0.69 8.72
CA ASN A 179 -18.68 0.75 8.83
C ASN A 179 -19.59 1.25 7.69
N PRO A 180 -20.73 1.88 7.99
CA PRO A 180 -21.66 2.38 6.98
C PRO A 180 -21.04 3.32 5.94
N ILE A 181 -20.02 4.09 6.31
CA ILE A 181 -19.31 5.01 5.40
C ILE A 181 -18.76 4.30 4.15
N TYR A 182 -18.45 3.01 4.27
CA TYR A 182 -17.97 2.21 3.13
C TYR A 182 -19.12 1.94 2.14
N LEU A 183 -20.34 1.68 2.62
CA LEU A 183 -21.49 1.50 1.75
C LEU A 183 -21.88 2.82 1.07
N ASP A 184 -21.83 3.93 1.80
CA ASP A 184 -22.13 5.26 1.23
C ASP A 184 -21.12 5.63 0.14
N SER A 185 -19.83 5.38 0.40
CA SER A 185 -18.77 5.59 -0.58
C SER A 185 -18.90 4.67 -1.81
N ALA A 186 -19.23 3.39 -1.59
CA ALA A 186 -19.47 2.46 -2.68
C ALA A 186 -20.63 2.94 -3.57
N TYR A 187 -21.76 3.32 -2.96
CA TYR A 187 -22.93 3.83 -3.68
C TYR A 187 -22.62 5.09 -4.50
N TYR A 188 -21.83 6.01 -3.93
CA TYR A 188 -21.38 7.21 -4.65
C TYR A 188 -20.65 6.86 -5.95
N TYR A 189 -19.67 5.95 -5.89
CA TYR A 189 -18.91 5.54 -7.08
C TYR A 189 -19.72 4.67 -8.06
N LEU A 190 -20.63 3.82 -7.57
CA LEU A 190 -21.53 3.05 -8.43
C LEU A 190 -22.42 3.94 -9.28
N ASN A 191 -22.96 5.02 -8.69
CA ASN A 191 -23.82 5.95 -9.43
C ASN A 191 -23.08 6.76 -10.51
N GLN A 192 -21.75 6.85 -10.42
CA GLN A 192 -20.91 7.48 -11.44
C GLN A 192 -20.37 6.50 -12.48
N SER A 193 -20.77 5.25 -12.39
CA SER A 193 -20.32 4.19 -13.28
C SER A 193 -21.38 3.86 -14.33
N PRO A 194 -21.00 3.37 -15.52
CA PRO A 194 -21.96 2.86 -16.50
C PRO A 194 -22.81 1.75 -15.87
N LYS A 195 -24.13 1.88 -15.94
CA LYS A 195 -25.08 0.96 -15.28
C LYS A 195 -24.87 -0.50 -15.65
N SER A 196 -24.57 -0.80 -16.93
CA SER A 196 -24.33 -2.15 -17.40
C SER A 196 -23.13 -2.81 -16.71
N LEU A 197 -22.08 -2.05 -16.43
CA LEU A 197 -20.88 -2.54 -15.76
C LEU A 197 -21.06 -2.57 -14.23
N ALA A 198 -21.84 -1.63 -13.69
CA ALA A 198 -22.05 -1.50 -12.25
C ALA A 198 -23.10 -2.47 -11.69
N PHE A 199 -23.91 -3.09 -12.54
CA PHE A 199 -25.04 -3.92 -12.12
C PHE A 199 -24.67 -5.02 -11.12
N PRO A 200 -23.65 -5.86 -11.33
CA PRO A 200 -23.27 -6.88 -10.35
C PRO A 200 -22.87 -6.30 -9.00
N SER A 201 -22.19 -5.13 -9.01
CA SER A 201 -21.77 -4.45 -7.79
C SER A 201 -22.94 -3.76 -7.07
N PHE A 202 -23.98 -3.31 -7.79
CA PHE A 202 -25.23 -2.86 -7.18
C PHE A 202 -25.97 -4.00 -6.46
N LEU A 203 -26.00 -5.21 -7.05
CA LEU A 203 -26.59 -6.36 -6.38
C LEU A 203 -25.86 -6.67 -5.06
N GLN A 204 -24.52 -6.67 -5.09
CA GLN A 204 -23.71 -6.85 -3.87
C GLN A 204 -23.98 -5.74 -2.85
N TYR A 205 -24.03 -4.48 -3.29
CA TYR A 205 -24.33 -3.34 -2.42
C TYR A 205 -25.65 -3.51 -1.69
N TYR A 206 -26.76 -3.78 -2.40
CA TYR A 206 -28.09 -3.93 -1.81
C TYR A 206 -28.16 -5.17 -0.90
N TYR A 207 -27.48 -6.26 -1.28
CA TYR A 207 -27.33 -7.44 -0.41
C TYR A 207 -26.64 -7.09 0.91
N LEU A 208 -25.48 -6.41 0.85
CA LEU A 208 -24.73 -6.00 2.05
C LEU A 208 -25.49 -4.99 2.91
N LYS A 209 -26.25 -4.13 2.27
CA LYS A 209 -27.15 -3.17 2.93
C LYS A 209 -28.38 -3.84 3.55
N LYS A 210 -28.69 -5.08 3.18
CA LYS A 210 -29.93 -5.82 3.53
C LYS A 210 -31.18 -5.19 2.96
N ASP A 211 -31.07 -4.45 1.87
CA ASP A 211 -32.17 -3.84 1.13
C ASP A 211 -32.61 -4.79 0.00
N TYR A 212 -33.32 -5.83 0.39
CA TYR A 212 -33.73 -6.90 -0.53
C TYR A 212 -34.84 -6.48 -1.50
N TYR A 213 -35.57 -5.40 -1.20
CA TYR A 213 -36.57 -4.86 -2.12
C TYR A 213 -35.93 -4.23 -3.36
N SER A 214 -34.78 -3.63 -3.22
CA SER A 214 -34.05 -3.03 -4.36
C SER A 214 -33.27 -4.05 -5.20
N LEU A 215 -33.30 -5.33 -4.83
CA LEU A 215 -32.71 -6.45 -5.60
C LEU A 215 -33.66 -7.03 -6.66
N ILE A 216 -34.96 -6.72 -6.59
CA ILE A 216 -36.03 -7.19 -7.46
C ILE A 216 -36.35 -6.13 -8.50
#